data_f51721a8646c835fd66248ca08f7fe6e
#
_entry.id   f51721a8646c835fd66248ca08f7fe6e
#
_cell.length_a   1.000
_cell.length_b   1.000
_cell.length_c   1.000
_cell.angle_alpha   90.00
_cell.angle_beta   90.00
_cell.angle_gamma   90.00
#
_symmetry.space_group_name_H-M   'P 1'
#
loop_
_entity.id
_entity.type
_entity.pdbx_description
1 polymer ?
#
loop_
_entity_poly.entity_id
_entity_poly.type
_entity_poly.pdbx_seq_one_letter_code
_entity_poly.pdbx_strand_id
1 'polypeptide(L)'
;MLIDEIRQNRTSIIALTELFGAKHIRVFGSVARGEENIDSDVDFLVDFPRGYDLFAQRLPLTERLSNLLQRQVEVIPEHELNQHIRDSVLKEAIEL
;
A
#
# COMPACT_ATOMS: atom_id res chain seq x y z
N MET A 1 3.60 17.36 -0.32
CA MET A 1 4.16 16.10 -0.86
C MET A 1 3.09 15.02 -0.86
N LEU A 2 3.24 14.02 -1.68
CA LEU A 2 2.23 12.96 -1.81
C LEU A 2 1.99 12.20 -0.50
N ILE A 3 3.03 12.01 0.32
CA ILE A 3 2.85 11.36 1.62
C ILE A 3 1.87 12.12 2.51
N ASP A 4 1.87 13.44 2.43
CA ASP A 4 0.94 14.26 3.20
C ASP A 4 -0.50 14.06 2.73
N GLU A 5 -0.71 13.98 1.42
CA GLU A 5 -2.02 13.70 0.83
C GLU A 5 -2.52 12.31 1.24
N ILE A 6 -1.63 11.32 1.24
CA ILE A 6 -1.95 9.97 1.69
C ILE A 6 -2.36 10.00 3.17
N ARG A 7 -1.62 10.71 4.01
CA ARG A 7 -1.96 10.84 5.43
C ARG A 7 -3.30 11.53 5.66
N GLN A 8 -3.64 12.51 4.83
CA GLN A 8 -4.94 13.16 4.91
C GLN A 8 -6.09 12.20 4.60
N ASN A 9 -5.84 11.19 3.79
CA ASN A 9 -6.82 10.15 3.45
C ASN A 9 -6.71 8.90 4.31
N ARG A 10 -5.95 8.96 5.38
CA ARG A 10 -5.61 7.82 6.24
C ARG A 10 -6.83 7.03 6.69
N THR A 11 -7.84 7.70 7.20
CA THR A 11 -9.05 7.04 7.71
C THR A 11 -9.74 6.22 6.62
N SER A 12 -9.88 6.79 5.43
CA SER A 12 -10.48 6.10 4.29
C SER A 12 -9.62 4.92 3.82
N ILE A 13 -8.30 5.11 3.79
CA ILE A 13 -7.36 4.07 3.38
C ILE A 13 -7.44 2.87 4.33
N ILE A 14 -7.42 3.14 5.64
CA ILE A 14 -7.50 2.08 6.66
C ILE A 14 -8.85 1.35 6.56
N ALA A 15 -9.94 2.09 6.40
CA ALA A 15 -11.27 1.50 6.28
C ALA A 15 -11.37 0.58 5.05
N LEU A 16 -10.86 0.99 3.90
CA LEU A 16 -10.82 0.16 2.71
C LEU A 16 -9.97 -1.09 2.91
N THR A 17 -8.82 -0.93 3.55
CA THR A 17 -7.91 -2.03 3.83
C THR A 17 -8.61 -3.11 4.67
N GLU A 18 -9.28 -2.71 5.74
CA GLU A 18 -10.01 -3.63 6.61
C GLU A 18 -11.22 -4.25 5.89
N LEU A 19 -11.91 -3.49 5.07
CA LEU A 19 -13.04 -3.97 4.30
C LEU A 19 -12.69 -5.18 3.45
N PHE A 20 -11.49 -5.19 2.87
CA PHE A 20 -11.03 -6.29 2.03
C PHE A 20 -10.18 -7.32 2.77
N GLY A 21 -10.17 -7.27 4.10
CA GLY A 21 -9.55 -8.32 4.92
C GLY A 21 -8.06 -8.19 5.12
N ALA A 22 -7.50 -7.02 4.85
CA ALA A 22 -6.09 -6.75 5.12
C ALA A 22 -5.93 -5.93 6.39
N LYS A 23 -4.71 -5.87 6.91
CA LYS A 23 -4.36 -5.11 8.10
C LYS A 23 -3.01 -4.43 7.90
N HIS A 24 -2.73 -3.44 8.77
CA HIS A 24 -1.40 -2.87 8.93
C HIS A 24 -0.84 -2.30 7.63
N ILE A 25 -1.58 -1.37 7.02
CA ILE A 25 -1.15 -0.77 5.76
C ILE A 25 -0.01 0.24 5.98
N ARG A 26 0.99 0.15 5.12
CA ARG A 26 2.19 1.00 5.15
C ARG A 26 2.50 1.46 3.74
N VAL A 27 3.13 2.63 3.62
CA VAL A 27 3.64 3.14 2.34
C VAL A 27 5.12 2.84 2.25
N PHE A 28 5.57 2.33 1.12
CA PHE A 28 7.00 2.14 0.87
C PHE A 28 7.35 2.63 -0.53
N GLY A 29 8.58 2.41 -0.96
CA GLY A 29 9.01 2.81 -2.29
C GLY A 29 9.30 4.31 -2.42
N SER A 30 9.18 4.84 -3.63
CA SER A 30 9.59 6.23 -3.93
C SER A 30 8.84 7.27 -3.10
N VAL A 31 7.55 7.04 -2.85
CA VAL A 31 6.75 7.98 -2.03
C VAL A 31 7.26 8.03 -0.59
N ALA A 32 7.57 6.88 -0.01
CA ALA A 32 8.11 6.82 1.35
C ALA A 32 9.46 7.53 1.46
N ARG A 33 10.28 7.45 0.40
CA ARG A 33 11.60 8.10 0.37
C ARG A 33 11.55 9.57 0.00
N GLY A 34 10.36 10.09 -0.38
CA GLY A 34 10.24 11.47 -0.88
C GLY A 34 10.85 11.67 -2.26
N GLU A 35 10.95 10.62 -3.04
CA GLU A 35 11.57 10.63 -4.37
C GLU A 35 10.54 10.51 -5.50
N GLU A 36 9.25 10.64 -5.18
CA GLU A 36 8.20 10.50 -6.17
C GLU A 36 8.22 11.62 -7.21
N ASN A 37 7.79 11.28 -8.41
CA ASN A 37 7.49 12.24 -9.47
C ASN A 37 6.04 12.05 -9.92
N ILE A 38 5.62 12.80 -10.94
CA ILE A 38 4.23 12.78 -11.40
C ILE A 38 3.78 11.41 -11.90
N ASP A 39 4.72 10.59 -12.35
CA ASP A 39 4.42 9.25 -12.89
C ASP A 39 4.68 8.13 -11.88
N SER A 40 5.10 8.45 -10.67
CA SER A 40 5.38 7.43 -9.65
C SER A 40 4.11 6.76 -9.16
N ASP A 41 4.18 5.43 -8.99
CA ASP A 41 3.12 4.65 -8.38
C ASP A 41 3.20 4.80 -6.85
N VAL A 42 2.08 4.60 -6.18
CA VAL A 42 2.05 4.51 -4.73
C VAL A 42 2.14 3.04 -4.35
N ASP A 43 3.16 2.69 -3.60
CA ASP A 43 3.40 1.31 -3.18
C ASP A 43 2.94 1.12 -1.73
N PHE A 44 1.94 0.27 -1.54
CA PHE A 44 1.44 -0.09 -0.21
C PHE A 44 1.86 -1.50 0.16
N LEU A 45 2.25 -1.65 1.42
CA LEU A 45 2.55 -2.94 2.02
C LEU A 45 1.47 -3.25 3.03
N VAL A 46 0.88 -4.43 2.96
CA VAL A 46 -0.22 -4.82 3.84
C VAL A 46 -0.01 -6.23 4.38
N ASP A 47 -0.71 -6.55 5.47
CA ASP A 47 -0.76 -7.90 5.98
C ASP A 47 -2.07 -8.56 5.51
N PHE A 48 -1.95 -9.46 4.56
CA PHE A 48 -3.02 -10.38 4.17
C PHE A 48 -2.73 -11.76 4.76
N PRO A 49 -3.77 -12.52 5.12
CA PRO A 49 -3.55 -13.91 5.49
C PRO A 49 -3.03 -14.70 4.29
N ARG A 50 -2.24 -15.73 4.56
CA ARG A 50 -1.85 -16.66 3.51
C ARG A 50 -3.09 -17.35 2.98
N GLY A 51 -3.18 -17.50 1.68
CA GLY A 51 -4.37 -18.05 1.05
C GLY A 51 -5.48 -17.04 0.81
N TYR A 52 -5.21 -15.75 0.97
CA TYR A 52 -6.17 -14.70 0.61
C TYR A 52 -6.59 -14.83 -0.86
N ASP A 53 -7.75 -14.26 -1.19
CA ASP A 53 -8.28 -14.31 -2.55
C ASP A 53 -7.80 -13.07 -3.34
N LEU A 54 -6.95 -13.32 -4.35
CA LEU A 54 -6.42 -12.25 -5.19
C LEU A 54 -7.54 -11.44 -5.85
N PHE A 55 -8.55 -12.11 -6.38
CA PHE A 55 -9.61 -11.46 -7.16
C PHE A 55 -10.70 -10.84 -6.29
N ALA A 56 -10.95 -11.38 -5.11
CA ALA A 56 -11.98 -10.86 -4.22
C ALA A 56 -11.44 -9.86 -3.19
N GLN A 57 -10.14 -9.86 -2.93
CA GLN A 57 -9.53 -9.05 -1.88
C GLN A 57 -8.48 -8.07 -2.40
N ARG A 58 -7.38 -8.57 -2.95
CA ARG A 58 -6.24 -7.71 -3.31
C ARG A 58 -6.52 -6.79 -4.49
N LEU A 59 -7.06 -7.31 -5.58
CA LEU A 59 -7.33 -6.50 -6.76
C LEU A 59 -8.40 -5.44 -6.52
N PRO A 60 -9.54 -5.75 -5.85
CA PRO A 60 -10.52 -4.71 -5.53
C PRO A 60 -9.95 -3.65 -4.58
N LEU A 61 -9.14 -4.04 -3.60
CA LEU A 61 -8.50 -3.07 -2.70
C LEU A 61 -7.60 -2.13 -3.49
N THR A 62 -6.79 -2.68 -4.39
CA THR A 62 -5.90 -1.91 -5.25
C THR A 62 -6.69 -0.89 -6.07
N GLU A 63 -7.78 -1.32 -6.69
CA GLU A 63 -8.62 -0.45 -7.51
C GLU A 63 -9.26 0.67 -6.68
N ARG A 64 -9.78 0.33 -5.50
CA ARG A 64 -10.42 1.32 -4.62
C ARG A 64 -9.41 2.35 -4.11
N LEU A 65 -8.21 1.93 -3.76
CA LEU A 65 -7.15 2.85 -3.33
C LEU A 65 -6.69 3.73 -4.50
N SER A 66 -6.58 3.16 -5.69
CA SER A 66 -6.22 3.91 -6.88
C SER A 66 -7.25 5.00 -7.19
N ASN A 67 -8.53 4.67 -7.10
CA ASN A 67 -9.61 5.63 -7.31
C ASN A 67 -9.61 6.73 -6.25
N LEU A 68 -9.38 6.37 -4.99
CA LEU A 68 -9.33 7.34 -3.90
C LEU A 68 -8.20 8.35 -4.09
N LEU A 69 -7.02 7.88 -4.49
CA LEU A 69 -5.82 8.71 -4.59
C LEU A 69 -5.62 9.30 -5.99
N GLN A 70 -6.40 8.87 -6.97
CA GLN A 70 -6.25 9.28 -8.37
C GLN A 70 -4.84 9.05 -8.89
N ARG A 71 -4.27 7.91 -8.54
CA ARG A 71 -2.93 7.47 -8.95
C ARG A 71 -2.90 5.96 -9.11
N GLN A 72 -1.93 5.48 -9.85
CA GLN A 72 -1.65 4.04 -9.88
C GLN A 72 -1.16 3.60 -8.51
N VAL A 73 -1.73 2.50 -8.04
CA VAL A 73 -1.43 1.95 -6.72
C VAL A 73 -1.02 0.49 -6.89
N GLU A 74 -0.02 0.09 -6.12
CA GLU A 74 0.39 -1.29 -6.01
C GLU A 74 0.21 -1.73 -4.56
N VAL A 75 -0.39 -2.88 -4.34
CA VAL A 75 -0.62 -3.44 -3.01
C VAL A 75 0.12 -4.76 -2.92
N ILE A 76 1.11 -4.82 -2.05
CA ILE A 76 1.96 -6.01 -1.88
C ILE A 76 1.72 -6.60 -0.48
N PRO A 77 1.30 -7.86 -0.39
CA PRO A 77 1.26 -8.56 0.90
C PRO A 77 2.68 -8.74 1.43
N GLU A 78 2.88 -8.47 2.72
CA GLU A 78 4.21 -8.55 3.32
C GLU A 78 4.86 -9.92 3.14
N HIS A 79 4.07 -11.00 3.28
CA HIS A 79 4.62 -12.36 3.16
C HIS A 79 5.04 -12.71 1.73
N GLU A 80 4.69 -11.89 0.72
CA GLU A 80 5.10 -12.08 -0.66
C GLU A 80 6.35 -11.30 -1.03
N LEU A 81 6.87 -10.48 -0.12
CA LEU A 81 8.11 -9.74 -0.38
C LEU A 81 9.28 -10.69 -0.60
N ASN A 82 10.05 -10.40 -1.65
CA ASN A 82 11.31 -11.09 -1.89
C ASN A 82 12.24 -10.85 -0.71
N GLN A 83 12.82 -11.92 -0.15
CA GLN A 83 13.65 -11.80 1.05
C GLN A 83 14.91 -10.94 0.83
N HIS A 84 15.36 -10.76 -0.41
CA HIS A 84 16.52 -9.91 -0.71
C HIS A 84 16.21 -8.41 -0.51
N ILE A 85 14.95 -8.01 -0.64
CA ILE A 85 14.55 -6.61 -0.48
C ILE A 85 13.72 -6.37 0.79
N ARG A 86 13.34 -7.44 1.48
CA ARG A 86 12.43 -7.39 2.62
C ARG A 86 12.91 -6.42 3.71
N ASP A 87 14.15 -6.55 4.15
CA ASP A 87 14.69 -5.71 5.21
C ASP A 87 14.70 -4.23 4.82
N SER A 88 15.08 -3.93 3.58
CA SER A 88 15.11 -2.56 3.07
C SER A 88 13.70 -1.97 3.03
N VAL A 89 12.73 -2.74 2.54
CA VAL A 89 11.34 -2.29 2.46
C VAL A 89 10.77 -2.03 3.85
N LEU A 90 10.99 -2.95 4.78
CA LEU A 90 10.47 -2.79 6.15
C LEU A 90 11.10 -1.60 6.87
N LYS A 91 12.37 -1.28 6.59
CA LYS A 91 13.03 -0.12 7.18
C LYS A 91 12.49 1.20 6.65
N GLU A 92 12.17 1.26 5.35
CA GLU A 92 11.67 2.51 4.75
C GLU A 92 10.17 2.69 4.90
N ALA A 93 9.42 1.64 5.18
CA ALA A 93 7.96 1.69 5.23
C ALA A 93 7.45 2.65 6.30
N ILE A 94 6.46 3.45 5.91
CA ILE A 94 5.81 4.43 6.78
C ILE A 94 4.42 3.93 7.13
N GLU A 95 4.14 3.74 8.39
CA GLU A 95 2.82 3.32 8.86
C GLU A 95 1.81 4.46 8.76
N LEU A 96 0.60 4.11 8.41
CA LEU A 96 -0.52 5.06 8.36
C LEU A 96 -1.42 4.97 9.64
#